data_a5fe9520a11b167178f3d52683a1ca9c
#
_entry.id   a5fe9520a11b167178f3d52683a1ca9c
#
_cell.length_a   1.000
_cell.length_b   1.000
_cell.length_c   1.000
_cell.angle_alpha   90.00
_cell.angle_beta   90.00
_cell.angle_gamma   90.00
#
_symmetry.space_group_name_H-M   'P 1'
#
loop_
_entity.id
_entity.type
_entity.pdbx_description
1 polymer ?
#
loop_
_entity_poly.entity_id
_entity_poly.type
_entity_poly.pdbx_seq_one_letter_code
_entity_poly.pdbx_strand_id
1 'polypeptide(L)'
;LLTALTLLTVLTRPALADIKIDIDGVDGDIRRNVLALLSLERYKDRDRIEADAVQRLYNRIDDEVRSALRPFGYYEPIVTDSIQPPDAQRHWHVRISIDPGAPVLLDTVSVKIDGPGAQDPVFKTALEHPPQRGERLSHSAYDQFKGALERAAATYGYLDARLVRSQLQVNLTTHKADIYLQLDTGERYRFGKTTIDQTAVRDHEVRRYLRYKEGDPYDALQLLRTQFALDDSLYYSTVEVLAGDHDPATHTVPITVHANNARRGYSFGVGYGTDTGPRGTATWTVPRVNSLGHRFRVQLELSEIEQLFDVRYDVPVGDPALDKFSLDLRGEQEQFGNDVSSKDIAFAPSFTRTLGPWQRILSVNLEHTITTDPIENRKVDNLVVPSIVFASVPENYLGEALFSREIYAQLIGSTTELGAKENFIRFDLQGERVVNLSSRWHLLLRAEFGASNIKDIEDMPGLYRFFAGGDRSIRGFSYDDLSPISLTPSTHNPMTGELIPGVAAKVGGRDLLTGTVEIERDLPRNLGAAVFFDGGNAADRFNAPLAYSVGVGLRLRLPVVTVGVDVAQALRAPGFPSLPGPRLHLNISPKL
;
A
#
# COMPACT_ATOMS: atom_id res chain seq x y z
N LEU A 1 -18.45 -61.29 -31.66
CA LEU A 1 -19.43 -60.90 -32.69
C LEU A 1 -20.40 -59.87 -32.09
N LEU A 2 -20.10 -58.57 -32.23
CA LEU A 2 -21.02 -57.49 -32.53
C LEU A 2 -20.19 -56.22 -32.63
N THR A 3 -19.91 -55.81 -33.82
CA THR A 3 -19.31 -54.56 -34.24
C THR A 3 -20.28 -53.42 -33.95
N ALA A 4 -19.93 -52.55 -32.99
CA ALA A 4 -20.59 -51.25 -32.77
C ALA A 4 -19.91 -50.19 -33.62
N LEU A 5 -20.56 -49.81 -34.70
CA LEU A 5 -20.20 -48.72 -35.61
C LEU A 5 -20.56 -47.39 -34.90
N THR A 6 -19.55 -46.71 -34.28
CA THR A 6 -19.76 -45.36 -33.76
C THR A 6 -19.73 -44.36 -34.91
N LEU A 7 -20.91 -43.88 -35.25
CA LEU A 7 -21.12 -42.79 -36.21
C LEU A 7 -20.63 -41.48 -35.57
N LEU A 8 -19.47 -41.02 -36.00
CA LEU A 8 -18.93 -39.72 -35.63
C LEU A 8 -19.69 -38.64 -36.41
N THR A 9 -20.77 -38.13 -35.82
CA THR A 9 -21.45 -36.93 -36.34
C THR A 9 -20.55 -35.74 -36.11
N VAL A 10 -19.82 -35.35 -37.13
CA VAL A 10 -19.18 -34.03 -37.21
C VAL A 10 -20.31 -33.00 -37.20
N LEU A 11 -20.59 -32.43 -36.03
CA LEU A 11 -21.38 -31.22 -35.89
C LEU A 11 -20.58 -30.09 -36.56
N THR A 12 -20.81 -29.89 -37.86
CA THR A 12 -20.44 -28.64 -38.53
C THR A 12 -21.20 -27.53 -37.87
N ARG A 13 -20.57 -26.79 -36.95
CA ARG A 13 -21.10 -25.51 -36.47
C ARG A 13 -21.33 -24.66 -37.72
N PRO A 14 -22.54 -24.09 -37.93
CA PRO A 14 -22.73 -23.15 -39.02
C PRO A 14 -21.73 -21.99 -38.81
N ALA A 15 -20.92 -21.71 -39.82
CA ALA A 15 -20.03 -20.58 -39.81
C ALA A 15 -20.88 -19.31 -39.61
N LEU A 16 -20.62 -18.60 -38.53
CA LEU A 16 -21.23 -17.35 -38.16
C LEU A 16 -20.89 -16.30 -39.22
N ALA A 17 -21.87 -15.52 -39.64
CA ALA A 17 -21.60 -14.33 -40.45
C ALA A 17 -20.93 -13.31 -39.52
N ASP A 18 -19.64 -13.02 -39.71
CA ASP A 18 -18.84 -12.06 -38.98
C ASP A 18 -18.64 -10.80 -39.81
N ILE A 19 -18.55 -9.63 -39.15
CA ILE A 19 -18.25 -8.35 -39.80
C ILE A 19 -16.84 -7.94 -39.44
N LYS A 20 -15.96 -7.90 -40.43
CA LYS A 20 -14.61 -7.35 -40.27
C LYS A 20 -14.61 -5.87 -40.62
N ILE A 21 -14.14 -5.06 -39.70
CA ILE A 21 -14.11 -3.60 -39.84
C ILE A 21 -12.66 -3.13 -39.80
N ASP A 22 -12.20 -2.56 -40.87
CA ASP A 22 -10.89 -1.91 -41.00
C ASP A 22 -11.07 -0.40 -41.00
N ILE A 23 -10.38 0.31 -40.09
CA ILE A 23 -10.44 1.76 -39.97
C ILE A 23 -9.03 2.31 -40.18
N ASP A 24 -8.90 3.18 -41.16
CA ASP A 24 -7.68 3.87 -41.52
C ASP A 24 -7.83 5.40 -41.31
N GLY A 25 -6.73 6.10 -41.07
CA GLY A 25 -6.66 7.57 -40.98
C GLY A 25 -6.85 8.16 -39.58
N VAL A 26 -7.22 7.34 -38.59
CA VAL A 26 -7.34 7.78 -37.18
C VAL A 26 -6.78 6.73 -36.22
N ASP A 27 -6.15 7.23 -35.13
CA ASP A 27 -5.49 6.40 -34.13
C ASP A 27 -5.93 6.74 -32.70
N GLY A 28 -5.41 5.99 -31.74
CA GLY A 28 -5.55 6.27 -30.31
C GLY A 28 -7.00 6.38 -29.82
N ASP A 29 -7.31 7.46 -29.12
CA ASP A 29 -8.62 7.72 -28.52
C ASP A 29 -9.70 7.94 -29.57
N ILE A 30 -9.35 8.60 -30.68
CA ILE A 30 -10.31 8.87 -31.76
C ILE A 30 -10.77 7.55 -32.36
N ARG A 31 -9.84 6.67 -32.71
CA ARG A 31 -10.18 5.34 -33.25
C ARG A 31 -11.03 4.52 -32.28
N ARG A 32 -10.69 4.56 -30.98
CA ARG A 32 -11.49 3.88 -29.94
C ARG A 32 -12.93 4.42 -29.88
N ASN A 33 -13.08 5.74 -29.97
CA ASN A 33 -14.40 6.36 -29.94
C ASN A 33 -15.21 6.05 -31.19
N VAL A 34 -14.58 6.02 -32.38
CA VAL A 34 -15.23 5.57 -33.62
C VAL A 34 -15.76 4.16 -33.46
N LEU A 35 -14.90 3.21 -33.03
CA LEU A 35 -15.31 1.82 -32.82
C LEU A 35 -16.46 1.70 -31.79
N ALA A 36 -16.42 2.50 -30.72
CA ALA A 36 -17.47 2.48 -29.69
C ALA A 36 -18.84 2.97 -30.19
N LEU A 37 -18.84 3.95 -31.12
CA LEU A 37 -20.08 4.49 -31.69
C LEU A 37 -20.59 3.72 -32.90
N LEU A 38 -19.72 3.01 -33.64
CA LEU A 38 -20.13 2.27 -34.81
C LEU A 38 -21.14 1.16 -34.46
N SER A 39 -22.34 1.26 -35.01
CA SER A 39 -23.37 0.25 -34.87
C SER A 39 -22.92 -1.12 -35.42
N LEU A 40 -22.16 -1.13 -36.50
CA LEU A 40 -21.57 -2.34 -37.09
C LEU A 40 -20.67 -3.07 -36.10
N GLU A 41 -19.81 -2.36 -35.34
CA GLU A 41 -18.92 -2.96 -34.35
C GLU A 41 -19.69 -3.63 -33.20
N ARG A 42 -20.81 -3.04 -32.77
CA ARG A 42 -21.69 -3.63 -31.73
C ARG A 42 -22.41 -4.88 -32.18
N TYR A 43 -22.56 -5.06 -33.48
CA TYR A 43 -23.30 -6.20 -34.08
C TYR A 43 -22.37 -7.25 -34.71
N LYS A 44 -21.07 -7.06 -34.74
CA LYS A 44 -20.11 -7.93 -35.43
C LYS A 44 -20.14 -9.38 -34.98
N ASP A 45 -20.37 -9.61 -33.68
CA ASP A 45 -20.31 -10.95 -33.06
C ASP A 45 -21.73 -11.59 -32.93
N ARG A 46 -22.76 -11.05 -33.58
CA ARG A 46 -24.12 -11.61 -33.49
C ARG A 46 -24.33 -12.74 -34.48
N ASP A 47 -24.82 -13.87 -33.98
CA ASP A 47 -25.27 -15.01 -34.77
C ASP A 47 -26.38 -14.58 -35.74
N ARG A 48 -26.17 -14.70 -37.05
CA ARG A 48 -27.11 -14.43 -38.14
C ARG A 48 -27.55 -12.96 -38.25
N ILE A 49 -26.70 -12.14 -38.87
CA ILE A 49 -27.12 -10.82 -39.35
C ILE A 49 -27.62 -10.98 -40.80
N GLU A 50 -28.86 -10.54 -41.05
CA GLU A 50 -29.45 -10.48 -42.41
C GLU A 50 -28.75 -9.39 -43.23
N ALA A 51 -28.56 -9.61 -44.54
CA ALA A 51 -27.93 -8.68 -45.45
C ALA A 51 -28.54 -7.26 -45.39
N ASP A 52 -29.88 -7.19 -45.32
CA ASP A 52 -30.61 -5.92 -45.20
C ASP A 52 -30.31 -5.20 -43.88
N ALA A 53 -30.02 -5.93 -42.80
CA ALA A 53 -29.64 -5.34 -41.54
C ALA A 53 -28.21 -4.76 -41.62
N VAL A 54 -27.27 -5.49 -42.24
CA VAL A 54 -25.91 -5.00 -42.48
C VAL A 54 -25.94 -3.72 -43.33
N GLN A 55 -26.76 -3.69 -44.41
CA GLN A 55 -26.89 -2.51 -45.26
C GLN A 55 -27.48 -1.30 -44.52
N ARG A 56 -28.46 -1.50 -43.63
CA ARG A 56 -29.00 -0.41 -42.79
C ARG A 56 -27.95 0.12 -41.81
N LEU A 57 -27.11 -0.74 -41.23
CA LEU A 57 -26.02 -0.32 -40.32
C LEU A 57 -24.91 0.37 -41.09
N TYR A 58 -24.58 -0.12 -42.29
CA TYR A 58 -23.58 0.49 -43.16
C TYR A 58 -23.94 1.93 -43.55
N ASN A 59 -25.19 2.18 -43.92
CA ASN A 59 -25.67 3.52 -44.29
C ASN A 59 -25.60 4.55 -43.14
N ARG A 60 -25.26 4.14 -41.93
CA ARG A 60 -25.10 5.03 -40.77
C ARG A 60 -23.64 5.41 -40.47
N ILE A 61 -22.68 4.79 -41.18
CA ILE A 61 -21.26 4.96 -40.90
C ILE A 61 -20.86 6.43 -40.91
N ASP A 62 -21.22 7.18 -41.96
CA ASP A 62 -20.82 8.61 -42.08
C ASP A 62 -21.30 9.42 -40.87
N ASP A 63 -22.57 9.31 -40.49
CA ASP A 63 -23.14 10.03 -39.35
C ASP A 63 -22.52 9.58 -38.01
N GLU A 64 -22.27 8.30 -37.83
CA GLU A 64 -21.69 7.74 -36.61
C GLU A 64 -20.21 8.13 -36.46
N VAL A 65 -19.44 8.12 -37.55
CA VAL A 65 -18.04 8.58 -37.57
C VAL A 65 -17.96 10.08 -37.31
N ARG A 66 -18.80 10.92 -37.98
CA ARG A 66 -18.87 12.37 -37.71
C ARG A 66 -19.20 12.65 -36.25
N SER A 67 -20.16 11.92 -35.70
CA SER A 67 -20.52 12.03 -34.28
C SER A 67 -19.39 11.62 -33.35
N ALA A 68 -18.60 10.62 -33.74
CA ALA A 68 -17.47 10.13 -32.96
C ALA A 68 -16.28 11.10 -32.94
N LEU A 69 -16.09 11.89 -33.99
CA LEU A 69 -14.98 12.84 -34.10
C LEU A 69 -15.24 14.20 -33.46
N ARG A 70 -16.52 14.64 -33.39
CA ARG A 70 -16.91 15.93 -32.80
C ARG A 70 -16.34 16.19 -31.40
N PRO A 71 -16.37 15.24 -30.45
CA PRO A 71 -15.80 15.46 -29.12
C PRO A 71 -14.30 15.76 -29.11
N PHE A 72 -13.60 15.41 -30.19
CA PHE A 72 -12.18 15.67 -30.37
C PHE A 72 -11.88 16.94 -31.18
N GLY A 73 -12.93 17.75 -31.49
CA GLY A 73 -12.77 19.01 -32.22
C GLY A 73 -12.72 18.86 -33.75
N TYR A 74 -13.09 17.71 -34.30
CA TYR A 74 -13.19 17.49 -35.74
C TYR A 74 -14.65 17.42 -36.14
N TYR A 75 -15.13 18.41 -36.86
CA TYR A 75 -16.53 18.57 -37.20
C TYR A 75 -16.86 18.30 -38.67
N GLU A 76 -15.88 18.38 -39.54
CA GLU A 76 -16.01 18.25 -40.99
C GLU A 76 -15.08 17.16 -41.53
N PRO A 77 -15.12 15.92 -40.96
CA PRO A 77 -14.30 14.86 -41.47
C PRO A 77 -14.77 14.41 -42.87
N ILE A 78 -13.81 13.94 -43.69
CA ILE A 78 -14.11 13.26 -44.94
C ILE A 78 -14.09 11.78 -44.66
N VAL A 79 -15.24 11.13 -44.83
CA VAL A 79 -15.39 9.68 -44.60
C VAL A 79 -15.57 9.00 -45.95
N THR A 80 -14.72 8.04 -46.24
CA THR A 80 -14.86 7.19 -47.43
C THR A 80 -14.98 5.75 -46.95
N ASP A 81 -16.07 5.11 -47.29
CA ASP A 81 -16.34 3.75 -46.84
C ASP A 81 -16.68 2.83 -48.01
N SER A 82 -16.43 1.56 -47.83
CA SER A 82 -16.76 0.52 -48.80
C SER A 82 -17.16 -0.78 -48.06
N ILE A 83 -18.15 -1.46 -48.62
CA ILE A 83 -18.57 -2.77 -48.15
C ILE A 83 -18.40 -3.79 -49.25
N GLN A 84 -17.81 -4.93 -48.91
CA GLN A 84 -17.69 -6.07 -49.80
C GLN A 84 -18.65 -7.16 -49.36
N PRO A 85 -19.32 -7.85 -50.33
CA PRO A 85 -20.19 -8.96 -50.00
C PRO A 85 -19.43 -10.07 -49.27
N PRO A 86 -20.16 -10.97 -48.57
CA PRO A 86 -19.54 -12.01 -47.77
C PRO A 86 -18.61 -12.89 -48.57
N ASP A 87 -17.39 -13.10 -48.03
CA ASP A 87 -16.40 -14.03 -48.59
C ASP A 87 -16.82 -15.50 -48.47
N ALA A 88 -15.97 -16.44 -48.89
CA ALA A 88 -16.22 -17.88 -48.79
C ALA A 88 -16.44 -18.36 -47.31
N GLN A 89 -15.96 -17.59 -46.32
CA GLN A 89 -16.13 -17.82 -44.90
C GLN A 89 -17.34 -17.06 -44.30
N ARG A 90 -18.14 -16.38 -45.15
CA ARG A 90 -19.29 -15.55 -44.80
C ARG A 90 -18.98 -14.29 -43.98
N HIS A 91 -17.77 -13.71 -44.14
CA HIS A 91 -17.41 -12.44 -43.52
C HIS A 91 -17.77 -11.27 -44.44
N TRP A 92 -18.46 -10.28 -43.89
CA TRP A 92 -18.58 -8.95 -44.51
C TRP A 92 -17.31 -8.17 -44.24
N HIS A 93 -16.74 -7.56 -45.26
CA HIS A 93 -15.57 -6.67 -45.12
C HIS A 93 -16.01 -5.22 -45.31
N VAL A 94 -15.89 -4.44 -44.22
CA VAL A 94 -16.17 -2.99 -44.22
C VAL A 94 -14.87 -2.25 -44.01
N ARG A 95 -14.49 -1.43 -44.97
CA ARG A 95 -13.34 -0.54 -44.85
C ARG A 95 -13.82 0.90 -44.72
N ILE A 96 -13.29 1.62 -43.74
CA ILE A 96 -13.62 3.01 -43.45
C ILE A 96 -12.30 3.79 -43.42
N SER A 97 -12.14 4.74 -44.35
CA SER A 97 -11.03 5.67 -44.39
C SER A 97 -11.52 7.03 -43.92
N ILE A 98 -10.87 7.57 -42.91
CA ILE A 98 -11.28 8.80 -42.24
C ILE A 98 -10.15 9.83 -42.35
N ASP A 99 -10.43 10.93 -43.05
CA ASP A 99 -9.62 12.13 -42.94
C ASP A 99 -10.31 13.06 -41.93
N PRO A 100 -9.74 13.29 -40.75
CA PRO A 100 -10.37 14.13 -39.72
C PRO A 100 -10.62 15.58 -40.17
N GLY A 101 -9.88 16.08 -41.17
CA GLY A 101 -9.91 17.45 -41.60
C GLY A 101 -9.25 18.41 -40.63
N ALA A 102 -9.54 19.69 -40.78
CA ALA A 102 -9.00 20.75 -39.92
C ALA A 102 -9.62 20.70 -38.52
N PRO A 103 -8.81 20.68 -37.44
CA PRO A 103 -9.33 20.75 -36.09
C PRO A 103 -9.88 22.16 -35.76
N VAL A 104 -10.92 22.19 -34.96
CA VAL A 104 -11.41 23.41 -34.34
C VAL A 104 -10.48 23.79 -33.18
N LEU A 105 -9.96 25.02 -33.18
CA LEU A 105 -9.08 25.54 -32.15
C LEU A 105 -9.81 26.51 -31.23
N LEU A 106 -9.45 26.55 -29.95
CA LEU A 106 -9.98 27.52 -28.99
C LEU A 106 -9.48 28.95 -29.32
N ASP A 107 -10.39 29.89 -29.45
CA ASP A 107 -10.07 31.31 -29.67
C ASP A 107 -10.28 32.14 -28.40
N THR A 108 -11.44 32.04 -27.78
CA THR A 108 -11.73 32.69 -26.51
C THR A 108 -12.01 31.68 -25.43
N VAL A 109 -11.32 31.81 -24.28
CA VAL A 109 -11.63 31.07 -23.08
C VAL A 109 -11.86 32.06 -21.95
N SER A 110 -13.13 32.21 -21.55
CA SER A 110 -13.55 33.11 -20.48
C SER A 110 -14.10 32.32 -19.33
N VAL A 111 -13.36 32.30 -18.22
CA VAL A 111 -13.78 31.67 -16.95
C VAL A 111 -13.94 32.77 -15.92
N LYS A 112 -15.12 32.84 -15.30
CA LYS A 112 -15.44 33.83 -14.28
C LYS A 112 -16.09 33.16 -13.09
N ILE A 113 -15.66 33.53 -11.91
CA ILE A 113 -16.29 33.13 -10.64
C ILE A 113 -16.85 34.42 -10.02
N ASP A 114 -18.14 34.43 -9.77
CA ASP A 114 -18.86 35.51 -9.13
C ASP A 114 -19.41 35.08 -7.76
N GLY A 115 -19.85 36.02 -6.97
CA GLY A 115 -20.41 35.81 -5.65
C GLY A 115 -19.36 35.88 -4.52
N PRO A 116 -19.75 35.63 -3.27
CA PRO A 116 -18.89 35.72 -2.09
C PRO A 116 -17.64 34.83 -2.16
N GLY A 117 -17.71 33.71 -2.88
CA GLY A 117 -16.59 32.76 -3.07
C GLY A 117 -15.62 33.15 -4.20
N ALA A 118 -15.80 34.26 -4.90
CA ALA A 118 -15.00 34.60 -6.07
C ALA A 118 -13.47 34.67 -5.81
N GLN A 119 -13.08 34.96 -4.58
CA GLN A 119 -11.67 35.06 -4.19
C GLN A 119 -11.25 33.93 -3.21
N ASP A 120 -12.11 32.94 -2.97
CA ASP A 120 -11.76 31.83 -2.07
C ASP A 120 -10.66 30.96 -2.69
N PRO A 121 -9.56 30.73 -1.97
CA PRO A 121 -8.46 29.89 -2.44
C PRO A 121 -8.87 28.46 -2.82
N VAL A 122 -10.01 27.97 -2.38
CA VAL A 122 -10.51 26.61 -2.68
C VAL A 122 -10.73 26.38 -4.18
N PHE A 123 -10.98 27.43 -4.96
CA PHE A 123 -11.11 27.33 -6.40
C PHE A 123 -9.77 27.36 -7.15
N LYS A 124 -8.66 27.69 -6.46
CA LYS A 124 -7.35 27.83 -7.10
C LYS A 124 -6.93 26.58 -7.85
N THR A 125 -7.03 25.42 -7.21
CA THR A 125 -6.65 24.14 -7.82
C THR A 125 -7.54 23.80 -9.01
N ALA A 126 -8.85 24.10 -8.94
CA ALA A 126 -9.76 23.89 -10.06
C ALA A 126 -9.45 24.82 -11.26
N LEU A 127 -8.77 25.95 -11.01
CA LEU A 127 -8.37 26.92 -12.02
C LEU A 127 -6.92 26.73 -12.53
N GLU A 128 -6.16 25.75 -12.02
CA GLU A 128 -4.74 25.57 -12.39
C GLU A 128 -4.54 25.16 -13.85
N HIS A 129 -5.47 24.41 -14.43
CA HIS A 129 -5.37 23.86 -15.78
C HIS A 129 -6.62 24.15 -16.63
N PRO A 130 -6.93 25.41 -16.91
CA PRO A 130 -8.03 25.75 -17.80
C PRO A 130 -7.68 25.39 -19.24
N PRO A 131 -8.67 25.09 -20.11
CA PRO A 131 -8.45 25.02 -21.54
C PRO A 131 -7.80 26.31 -22.05
N GLN A 132 -6.80 26.21 -22.94
CA GLN A 132 -6.03 27.38 -23.36
C GLN A 132 -6.34 27.79 -24.80
N ARG A 133 -6.23 29.09 -25.08
CA ARG A 133 -6.34 29.62 -26.44
C ARG A 133 -5.31 28.94 -27.36
N GLY A 134 -5.75 28.53 -28.55
CA GLY A 134 -4.93 27.87 -29.56
C GLY A 134 -4.86 26.35 -29.40
N GLU A 135 -5.33 25.81 -28.30
CA GLU A 135 -5.47 24.34 -28.15
C GLU A 135 -6.61 23.83 -29.03
N ARG A 136 -6.50 22.57 -29.43
CA ARG A 136 -7.58 21.86 -30.10
C ARG A 136 -8.77 21.67 -29.14
N LEU A 137 -9.96 21.98 -29.62
CA LEU A 137 -11.18 21.75 -28.86
C LEU A 137 -11.31 20.28 -28.46
N SER A 138 -11.49 20.05 -27.16
CA SER A 138 -11.83 18.77 -26.58
C SER A 138 -13.06 18.93 -25.69
N HIS A 139 -14.16 18.25 -26.02
CA HIS A 139 -15.35 18.26 -25.18
C HIS A 139 -15.08 17.64 -23.82
N SER A 140 -14.27 16.57 -23.78
CA SER A 140 -13.87 15.94 -22.52
C SER A 140 -13.10 16.91 -21.61
N ALA A 141 -12.16 17.69 -22.15
CA ALA A 141 -11.43 18.69 -21.36
C ALA A 141 -12.35 19.81 -20.84
N TYR A 142 -13.28 20.27 -21.68
CA TYR A 142 -14.30 21.24 -21.28
C TYR A 142 -15.18 20.72 -20.14
N ASP A 143 -15.72 19.49 -20.26
CA ASP A 143 -16.60 18.90 -19.26
C ASP A 143 -15.84 18.58 -17.97
N GLN A 144 -14.59 18.13 -18.05
CA GLN A 144 -13.74 17.90 -16.88
C GLN A 144 -13.47 19.20 -16.12
N PHE A 145 -13.13 20.27 -16.84
CA PHE A 145 -12.85 21.58 -16.24
C PHE A 145 -14.11 22.18 -15.60
N LYS A 146 -15.23 22.16 -16.31
CA LYS A 146 -16.54 22.54 -15.79
C LYS A 146 -16.90 21.76 -14.52
N GLY A 147 -16.79 20.42 -14.58
CA GLY A 147 -17.07 19.55 -13.44
C GLY A 147 -16.08 19.74 -12.27
N ALA A 148 -14.84 20.18 -12.52
CA ALA A 148 -13.90 20.52 -11.47
C ALA A 148 -14.36 21.75 -10.68
N LEU A 149 -14.87 22.78 -11.35
CA LEU A 149 -15.44 23.96 -10.69
C LEU A 149 -16.67 23.61 -9.85
N GLU A 150 -17.59 22.82 -10.40
CA GLU A 150 -18.81 22.38 -9.69
C GLU A 150 -18.45 21.50 -8.48
N ARG A 151 -17.52 20.55 -8.65
CA ARG A 151 -17.04 19.72 -7.53
C ARG A 151 -16.34 20.54 -6.45
N ALA A 152 -15.50 21.52 -6.83
CA ALA A 152 -14.86 22.40 -5.87
C ALA A 152 -15.91 23.17 -5.05
N ALA A 153 -16.93 23.75 -5.71
CA ALA A 153 -18.01 24.43 -5.04
C ALA A 153 -18.73 23.51 -4.03
N ALA A 154 -19.18 22.35 -4.47
CA ALA A 154 -19.89 21.38 -3.61
C ALA A 154 -19.01 20.87 -2.45
N THR A 155 -17.74 20.57 -2.71
CA THR A 155 -16.82 20.06 -1.68
C THR A 155 -16.60 21.09 -0.57
N TYR A 156 -16.44 22.36 -0.94
CA TYR A 156 -16.08 23.41 0.01
C TYR A 156 -17.25 24.26 0.51
N GLY A 157 -18.48 23.76 0.34
CA GLY A 157 -19.65 24.32 0.98
C GLY A 157 -20.37 25.43 0.23
N TYR A 158 -20.10 25.60 -1.05
CA TYR A 158 -20.91 26.47 -1.92
C TYR A 158 -22.04 25.66 -2.54
N LEU A 159 -23.00 25.21 -1.71
CA LEU A 159 -24.01 24.23 -2.09
C LEU A 159 -25.08 24.78 -3.04
N ASP A 160 -25.29 26.09 -3.06
CA ASP A 160 -26.18 26.80 -4.00
C ASP A 160 -25.45 27.30 -5.24
N ALA A 161 -24.17 26.90 -5.42
CA ALA A 161 -23.41 27.31 -6.58
C ALA A 161 -24.04 26.82 -7.88
N ARG A 162 -24.08 27.70 -8.87
CA ARG A 162 -24.64 27.39 -10.18
C ARG A 162 -23.84 28.01 -11.30
N LEU A 163 -23.75 27.31 -12.42
CA LEU A 163 -23.22 27.88 -13.65
C LEU A 163 -24.30 28.78 -14.31
N VAL A 164 -24.16 30.08 -14.14
CA VAL A 164 -25.07 31.08 -14.76
C VAL A 164 -24.80 31.20 -16.27
N ARG A 165 -23.57 30.84 -16.71
CA ARG A 165 -23.22 30.68 -18.11
C ARG A 165 -22.34 29.44 -18.27
N SER A 166 -22.73 28.59 -19.23
CA SER A 166 -21.99 27.38 -19.60
C SER A 166 -22.20 27.17 -21.10
N GLN A 167 -21.33 27.79 -21.89
CA GLN A 167 -21.50 27.82 -23.36
C GLN A 167 -20.19 27.45 -24.03
N LEU A 168 -20.29 26.53 -24.98
CA LEU A 168 -19.29 26.20 -25.96
C LEU A 168 -19.84 26.54 -27.33
N GLN A 169 -19.29 27.57 -27.98
CA GLN A 169 -19.72 28.04 -29.29
C GLN A 169 -18.70 27.65 -30.34
N VAL A 170 -19.10 26.91 -31.35
CA VAL A 170 -18.23 26.43 -32.43
C VAL A 170 -18.59 27.14 -33.73
N ASN A 171 -17.62 27.76 -34.35
CA ASN A 171 -17.73 28.37 -35.67
C ASN A 171 -16.98 27.53 -36.70
N LEU A 172 -17.72 26.80 -37.53
CA LEU A 172 -17.15 25.89 -38.52
C LEU A 172 -16.46 26.66 -39.67
N THR A 173 -16.94 27.85 -40.02
CA THR A 173 -16.34 28.62 -41.10
C THR A 173 -14.92 29.11 -40.78
N THR A 174 -14.65 29.41 -39.51
CA THR A 174 -13.33 29.86 -39.04
C THR A 174 -12.52 28.77 -38.36
N HIS A 175 -13.08 27.58 -38.18
CA HIS A 175 -12.54 26.48 -37.35
C HIS A 175 -12.11 26.94 -35.96
N LYS A 176 -12.92 27.76 -35.30
CA LYS A 176 -12.68 28.32 -33.98
C LYS A 176 -13.81 28.00 -33.01
N ALA A 177 -13.46 27.93 -31.74
CA ALA A 177 -14.45 27.76 -30.67
C ALA A 177 -14.18 28.72 -29.51
N ASP A 178 -15.29 29.19 -28.91
CA ASP A 178 -15.28 30.01 -27.72
C ASP A 178 -15.90 29.28 -26.53
N ILE A 179 -15.24 29.37 -25.40
CA ILE A 179 -15.70 28.80 -24.11
C ILE A 179 -16.07 29.98 -23.19
N TYR A 180 -17.27 29.93 -22.65
CA TYR A 180 -17.74 30.87 -21.63
C TYR A 180 -18.27 30.07 -20.44
N LEU A 181 -17.57 30.11 -19.31
CA LEU A 181 -17.99 29.56 -18.05
C LEU A 181 -18.10 30.67 -17.01
N GLN A 182 -19.23 30.77 -16.35
CA GLN A 182 -19.47 31.73 -15.27
C GLN A 182 -20.17 31.00 -14.13
N LEU A 183 -19.46 30.84 -13.01
CA LEU A 183 -19.95 30.23 -11.79
C LEU A 183 -20.37 31.35 -10.82
N ASP A 184 -21.62 31.34 -10.38
CA ASP A 184 -22.07 32.08 -9.21
C ASP A 184 -22.00 31.15 -8.01
N THR A 185 -21.18 31.49 -7.02
CA THR A 185 -20.91 30.61 -5.88
C THR A 185 -22.07 30.59 -4.88
N GLY A 186 -22.87 31.63 -4.80
CA GLY A 186 -23.74 31.79 -3.64
C GLY A 186 -22.95 31.92 -2.32
N GLU A 187 -23.64 31.89 -1.20
CA GLU A 187 -23.04 31.93 0.14
C GLU A 187 -22.38 30.59 0.50
N ARG A 188 -21.31 30.66 1.31
CA ARG A 188 -20.64 29.48 1.81
C ARG A 188 -21.35 28.92 3.04
N TYR A 189 -21.77 27.69 2.99
CA TYR A 189 -22.37 26.98 4.13
C TYR A 189 -21.35 26.65 5.21
N ARG A 190 -21.86 26.41 6.42
CA ARG A 190 -21.08 26.04 7.59
C ARG A 190 -21.58 24.72 8.15
N PHE A 191 -20.74 24.05 8.93
CA PHE A 191 -21.16 22.88 9.68
C PHE A 191 -22.22 23.29 10.71
N GLY A 192 -23.39 22.67 10.63
CA GLY A 192 -24.48 22.80 11.59
C GLY A 192 -24.32 21.86 12.78
N LYS A 193 -25.43 21.59 13.46
CA LYS A 193 -25.46 20.67 14.59
C LYS A 193 -25.03 19.27 14.18
N THR A 194 -24.13 18.67 14.98
CA THR A 194 -23.71 17.27 14.81
C THR A 194 -24.47 16.37 15.78
N THR A 195 -25.25 15.44 15.22
CA THR A 195 -25.94 14.38 15.94
C THR A 195 -25.10 13.12 15.90
N ILE A 196 -24.93 12.45 17.04
CA ILE A 196 -24.12 11.23 17.18
C ILE A 196 -25.05 10.10 17.61
N ASP A 197 -25.20 9.10 16.73
CA ASP A 197 -26.00 7.90 16.97
C ASP A 197 -25.07 6.69 17.09
N GLN A 198 -24.71 6.36 18.31
CA GLN A 198 -23.86 5.23 18.68
C GLN A 198 -23.99 4.95 20.20
N THR A 199 -23.49 3.79 20.63
CA THR A 199 -23.52 3.37 22.04
C THR A 199 -22.19 2.81 22.54
N ALA A 200 -21.12 2.93 21.75
CA ALA A 200 -19.81 2.36 22.07
C ALA A 200 -19.14 3.10 23.23
N VAL A 201 -18.95 4.39 23.07
CA VAL A 201 -18.24 5.25 24.01
C VAL A 201 -19.10 6.48 24.34
N ARG A 202 -18.67 7.32 25.27
CA ARG A 202 -19.36 8.57 25.58
C ARG A 202 -19.32 9.52 24.38
N ASP A 203 -20.38 10.30 24.17
CA ASP A 203 -20.45 11.29 23.09
C ASP A 203 -19.25 12.23 23.06
N HIS A 204 -18.79 12.68 24.23
CA HIS A 204 -17.59 13.51 24.34
C HIS A 204 -16.36 12.84 23.72
N GLU A 205 -16.18 11.53 23.86
CA GLU A 205 -15.05 10.80 23.28
C GLU A 205 -15.18 10.71 21.75
N VAL A 206 -16.40 10.51 21.22
CA VAL A 206 -16.63 10.54 19.77
C VAL A 206 -16.31 11.91 19.17
N ARG A 207 -16.73 12.99 19.87
CA ARG A 207 -16.49 14.36 19.40
C ARG A 207 -15.00 14.70 19.25
N ARG A 208 -14.10 14.03 19.97
CA ARG A 208 -12.65 14.20 19.84
C ARG A 208 -12.09 13.67 18.49
N TYR A 209 -12.86 12.82 17.81
CA TYR A 209 -12.50 12.31 16.47
C TYR A 209 -12.99 13.21 15.34
N LEU A 210 -13.91 14.16 15.60
CA LEU A 210 -14.40 15.07 14.57
C LEU A 210 -13.26 15.96 14.05
N ARG A 211 -13.17 16.09 12.74
CA ARG A 211 -12.16 16.92 12.07
C ARG A 211 -12.67 18.33 11.76
N TYR A 212 -13.81 18.69 12.27
CA TYR A 212 -14.47 19.99 12.15
C TYR A 212 -15.18 20.34 13.47
N LYS A 213 -15.54 21.60 13.59
CA LYS A 213 -16.40 22.12 14.67
C LYS A 213 -17.68 22.70 14.08
N GLU A 214 -18.75 22.66 14.86
CA GLU A 214 -19.98 23.38 14.50
C GLU A 214 -19.67 24.87 14.29
N GLY A 215 -20.14 25.43 13.15
CA GLY A 215 -19.85 26.79 12.73
C GLY A 215 -18.62 26.97 11.86
N ASP A 216 -17.72 26.00 11.74
CA ASP A 216 -16.62 26.06 10.78
C ASP A 216 -17.17 26.08 9.34
N PRO A 217 -16.44 26.66 8.38
CA PRO A 217 -16.79 26.55 6.96
C PRO A 217 -16.92 25.08 6.54
N TYR A 218 -18.01 24.75 5.85
CA TYR A 218 -18.24 23.37 5.41
C TYR A 218 -17.13 22.92 4.43
N ASP A 219 -16.68 21.70 4.66
CA ASP A 219 -15.70 20.99 3.82
C ASP A 219 -16.00 19.49 3.89
N ALA A 220 -16.48 18.92 2.79
CA ALA A 220 -16.83 17.51 2.72
C ALA A 220 -15.64 16.57 3.01
N LEU A 221 -14.40 17.00 2.75
CA LEU A 221 -13.21 16.22 3.07
C LEU A 221 -13.03 16.03 4.58
N GLN A 222 -13.50 16.98 5.39
CA GLN A 222 -13.45 16.82 6.85
C GLN A 222 -14.42 15.76 7.36
N LEU A 223 -15.54 15.54 6.66
CA LEU A 223 -16.45 14.42 6.97
C LEU A 223 -15.76 13.08 6.68
N LEU A 224 -15.15 12.96 5.51
CA LEU A 224 -14.40 11.76 5.15
C LEU A 224 -13.24 11.48 6.11
N ARG A 225 -12.48 12.50 6.49
CA ARG A 225 -11.42 12.39 7.50
C ARG A 225 -11.96 11.99 8.87
N THR A 226 -13.13 12.49 9.25
CA THR A 226 -13.82 12.10 10.50
C THR A 226 -14.23 10.64 10.44
N GLN A 227 -14.79 10.20 9.31
CA GLN A 227 -15.19 8.80 9.12
C GLN A 227 -13.98 7.87 9.25
N PHE A 228 -12.88 8.15 8.55
CA PHE A 228 -11.66 7.36 8.69
C PHE A 228 -11.11 7.35 10.12
N ALA A 229 -11.08 8.50 10.79
CA ALA A 229 -10.61 8.57 12.17
C ALA A 229 -11.47 7.71 13.15
N LEU A 230 -12.77 7.62 12.89
CA LEU A 230 -13.68 6.78 13.69
C LEU A 230 -13.57 5.29 13.31
N ASP A 231 -13.39 4.96 12.02
CA ASP A 231 -13.14 3.58 11.56
C ASP A 231 -11.87 3.03 12.20
N ASP A 232 -10.80 3.82 12.22
CA ASP A 232 -9.51 3.46 12.80
C ASP A 232 -9.54 3.32 14.33
N SER A 233 -10.55 3.88 14.96
CA SER A 233 -10.72 3.71 16.41
C SER A 233 -10.94 2.26 16.82
N LEU A 234 -11.40 1.41 15.88
CA LEU A 234 -11.81 0.02 16.07
C LEU A 234 -13.01 -0.16 17.00
N TYR A 235 -13.65 0.93 17.46
CA TYR A 235 -14.85 0.84 18.31
C TYR A 235 -16.06 0.36 17.55
N TYR A 236 -16.05 0.56 16.23
CA TYR A 236 -17.18 0.36 15.35
C TYR A 236 -16.87 -0.68 14.27
N SER A 237 -17.90 -1.40 13.87
CA SER A 237 -17.84 -2.30 12.70
C SER A 237 -18.17 -1.58 11.40
N THR A 238 -18.95 -0.51 11.50
CA THR A 238 -19.30 0.39 10.39
C THR A 238 -19.47 1.79 10.93
N VAL A 239 -19.01 2.78 10.18
CA VAL A 239 -19.18 4.20 10.47
C VAL A 239 -19.67 4.90 9.21
N GLU A 240 -20.69 5.73 9.36
CA GLU A 240 -21.22 6.60 8.34
C GLU A 240 -21.28 8.03 8.89
N VAL A 241 -20.65 8.96 8.18
CA VAL A 241 -20.69 10.39 8.51
C VAL A 241 -21.41 11.11 7.38
N LEU A 242 -22.66 11.47 7.61
CA LEU A 242 -23.57 11.93 6.58
C LEU A 242 -23.91 13.41 6.78
N ALA A 243 -23.83 14.16 5.68
CA ALA A 243 -24.41 15.49 5.60
C ALA A 243 -25.92 15.35 5.36
N GLY A 244 -26.73 16.02 6.17
CA GLY A 244 -28.17 16.17 5.93
C GLY A 244 -28.47 17.29 4.94
N ASP A 245 -29.75 17.54 4.72
CA ASP A 245 -30.18 18.64 3.86
C ASP A 245 -29.69 19.99 4.42
N HIS A 246 -29.11 20.79 3.58
CA HIS A 246 -28.64 22.13 3.95
C HIS A 246 -29.81 23.08 4.18
N ASP A 247 -29.68 23.96 5.16
CA ASP A 247 -30.67 24.99 5.49
C ASP A 247 -30.28 26.33 4.85
N PRO A 248 -31.00 26.78 3.80
CA PRO A 248 -30.71 28.05 3.14
C PRO A 248 -30.92 29.28 4.03
N ALA A 249 -31.77 29.17 5.08
CA ALA A 249 -32.05 30.31 5.96
C ALA A 249 -30.89 30.60 6.94
N THR A 250 -30.22 29.53 7.42
CA THR A 250 -29.10 29.64 8.36
C THR A 250 -27.74 29.41 7.69
N HIS A 251 -27.71 29.02 6.43
CA HIS A 251 -26.52 28.58 5.68
C HIS A 251 -25.73 27.52 6.46
N THR A 252 -26.43 26.51 6.99
CA THR A 252 -25.81 25.41 7.75
C THR A 252 -26.18 24.05 7.19
N VAL A 253 -25.28 23.08 7.39
CA VAL A 253 -25.46 21.68 7.03
C VAL A 253 -25.42 20.84 8.30
N PRO A 254 -26.53 20.24 8.74
CA PRO A 254 -26.53 19.33 9.87
C PRO A 254 -25.77 18.04 9.53
N ILE A 255 -25.05 17.50 10.49
CA ILE A 255 -24.26 16.28 10.29
C ILE A 255 -24.79 15.18 11.22
N THR A 256 -24.85 13.96 10.69
CA THR A 256 -25.17 12.77 11.47
C THR A 256 -24.02 11.79 11.40
N VAL A 257 -23.53 11.38 12.56
CA VAL A 257 -22.58 10.28 12.71
C VAL A 257 -23.38 9.06 13.16
N HIS A 258 -23.46 8.06 12.30
CA HIS A 258 -24.11 6.79 12.61
C HIS A 258 -23.05 5.69 12.66
N ALA A 259 -22.97 4.94 13.78
CA ALA A 259 -21.93 3.95 13.95
C ALA A 259 -22.39 2.71 14.73
N ASN A 260 -22.12 1.54 14.18
CA ASN A 260 -22.46 0.26 14.80
C ASN A 260 -21.26 -0.29 15.58
N ASN A 261 -21.52 -0.79 16.78
CA ASN A 261 -20.47 -1.26 17.68
C ASN A 261 -19.70 -2.46 17.10
N ALA A 262 -18.37 -2.40 17.18
CA ALA A 262 -17.52 -3.55 16.92
C ALA A 262 -17.65 -4.60 18.03
N ARG A 263 -17.52 -5.85 17.66
CA ARG A 263 -17.42 -6.99 18.57
C ARG A 263 -15.95 -7.26 18.92
N ARG A 264 -15.73 -8.08 19.95
CA ARG A 264 -14.41 -8.61 20.26
C ARG A 264 -13.89 -9.39 19.05
N GLY A 265 -12.65 -9.13 18.68
CA GLY A 265 -12.00 -9.77 17.55
C GLY A 265 -11.10 -10.92 18.02
N TYR A 266 -11.08 -12.00 17.23
CA TYR A 266 -10.11 -13.09 17.34
C TYR A 266 -9.51 -13.27 15.96
N SER A 267 -8.19 -13.30 15.88
CA SER A 267 -7.50 -13.65 14.63
C SER A 267 -6.51 -14.78 14.91
N PHE A 268 -6.37 -15.68 13.94
CA PHE A 268 -5.46 -16.79 13.99
C PHE A 268 -4.68 -16.82 12.67
N GLY A 269 -3.38 -16.98 12.76
CA GLY A 269 -2.50 -17.13 11.62
C GLY A 269 -1.68 -18.40 11.76
N VAL A 270 -1.43 -19.08 10.65
CA VAL A 270 -0.48 -20.18 10.56
C VAL A 270 0.44 -19.96 9.38
N GLY A 271 1.68 -20.32 9.52
CA GLY A 271 2.68 -20.15 8.49
C GLY A 271 3.82 -21.15 8.63
N TYR A 272 4.71 -21.11 7.67
CA TYR A 272 5.95 -21.89 7.69
C TYR A 272 7.06 -21.10 7.00
N GLY A 273 8.23 -21.09 7.59
CA GLY A 273 9.45 -20.57 6.98
C GLY A 273 10.60 -21.53 7.20
N THR A 274 11.51 -21.67 6.25
CA THR A 274 12.71 -22.52 6.44
C THR A 274 13.60 -22.04 7.57
N ASP A 275 13.58 -20.76 7.87
CA ASP A 275 14.37 -20.18 8.95
C ASP A 275 13.65 -20.24 10.31
N THR A 276 12.33 -20.09 10.32
CA THR A 276 11.53 -19.98 11.55
C THR A 276 10.78 -21.27 11.91
N GLY A 277 10.81 -22.28 11.03
CA GLY A 277 9.96 -23.46 11.18
C GLY A 277 8.47 -23.16 11.04
N PRO A 278 7.61 -24.06 11.55
CA PRO A 278 6.19 -23.80 11.66
C PRO A 278 5.95 -22.63 12.63
N ARG A 279 5.03 -21.73 12.25
CA ARG A 279 4.65 -20.59 13.07
C ARG A 279 3.15 -20.47 13.21
N GLY A 280 2.70 -20.05 14.38
CA GLY A 280 1.31 -19.80 14.70
C GLY A 280 1.16 -18.49 15.43
N THR A 281 0.12 -17.71 15.08
CA THR A 281 -0.24 -16.50 15.79
C THR A 281 -1.69 -16.58 16.25
N ALA A 282 -1.97 -16.06 17.43
CA ALA A 282 -3.32 -15.90 17.95
C ALA A 282 -3.44 -14.52 18.59
N THR A 283 -4.42 -13.74 18.16
CA THR A 283 -4.66 -12.42 18.72
C THR A 283 -6.09 -12.30 19.19
N TRP A 284 -6.27 -11.79 20.40
CA TRP A 284 -7.54 -11.40 20.96
C TRP A 284 -7.58 -9.89 21.15
N THR A 285 -8.52 -9.23 20.49
CA THR A 285 -8.69 -7.78 20.57
C THR A 285 -10.04 -7.44 21.21
N VAL A 286 -10.01 -6.62 22.24
CA VAL A 286 -11.18 -5.98 22.84
C VAL A 286 -11.16 -4.51 22.42
N PRO A 287 -11.93 -4.12 21.40
CA PRO A 287 -11.90 -2.77 20.83
C PRO A 287 -12.25 -1.70 21.84
N ARG A 288 -13.02 -2.08 22.87
CA ARG A 288 -13.53 -1.20 23.90
C ARG A 288 -13.64 -1.93 25.23
N VAL A 289 -12.82 -1.53 26.19
CA VAL A 289 -12.86 -2.04 27.59
C VAL A 289 -13.90 -1.27 28.41
N ASN A 290 -14.01 0.02 28.17
CA ASN A 290 -14.89 0.93 28.93
C ASN A 290 -15.47 2.04 28.02
N SER A 291 -16.32 2.89 28.60
CA SER A 291 -16.96 4.01 27.90
C SER A 291 -16.02 5.19 27.59
N LEU A 292 -14.75 5.14 28.02
CA LEU A 292 -13.70 6.11 27.69
C LEU A 292 -12.90 5.68 26.45
N GLY A 293 -13.21 4.51 25.86
CA GLY A 293 -12.55 4.03 24.66
C GLY A 293 -11.19 3.39 24.89
N HIS A 294 -10.91 2.90 26.11
CA HIS A 294 -9.68 2.13 26.31
C HIS A 294 -9.77 0.80 25.57
N ARG A 295 -8.64 0.35 25.01
CA ARG A 295 -8.53 -0.89 24.23
C ARG A 295 -7.63 -1.88 24.93
N PHE A 296 -7.84 -3.17 24.65
CA PHE A 296 -7.03 -4.24 25.18
C PHE A 296 -6.75 -5.27 24.10
N ARG A 297 -5.51 -5.73 24.03
CA ARG A 297 -5.07 -6.76 23.08
C ARG A 297 -4.17 -7.75 23.78
N VAL A 298 -4.35 -9.03 23.45
CA VAL A 298 -3.43 -10.11 23.78
C VAL A 298 -3.00 -10.76 22.50
N GLN A 299 -1.71 -10.98 22.35
CA GLN A 299 -1.10 -11.64 21.20
C GLN A 299 -0.19 -12.76 21.66
N LEU A 300 -0.27 -13.87 20.99
CA LEU A 300 0.62 -15.02 21.14
C LEU A 300 1.22 -15.33 19.78
N GLU A 301 2.54 -15.36 19.68
CA GLU A 301 3.28 -15.86 18.52
C GLU A 301 4.17 -17.01 18.95
N LEU A 302 4.19 -18.06 18.16
CA LEU A 302 4.99 -19.26 18.42
C LEU A 302 5.67 -19.70 17.12
N SER A 303 6.98 -19.84 17.18
CA SER A 303 7.79 -20.47 16.14
C SER A 303 8.91 -21.30 16.78
N GLU A 304 9.75 -21.93 15.98
CA GLU A 304 10.89 -22.69 16.53
C GLU A 304 11.96 -21.77 17.13
N ILE A 305 12.11 -20.56 16.57
CA ILE A 305 13.14 -19.59 16.98
C ILE A 305 12.60 -18.49 17.89
N GLU A 306 11.30 -18.20 17.87
CA GLU A 306 10.70 -17.10 18.61
C GLU A 306 9.38 -17.52 19.26
N GLN A 307 9.21 -17.14 20.51
CA GLN A 307 7.98 -17.30 21.28
C GLN A 307 7.68 -15.97 21.95
N LEU A 308 6.55 -15.34 21.56
CA LEU A 308 6.14 -14.03 22.06
C LEU A 308 4.75 -14.13 22.69
N PHE A 309 4.62 -13.58 23.89
CA PHE A 309 3.36 -13.28 24.55
C PHE A 309 3.31 -11.80 24.87
N ASP A 310 2.36 -11.07 24.29
CA ASP A 310 2.20 -9.61 24.45
C ASP A 310 0.80 -9.28 24.97
N VAL A 311 0.72 -8.43 25.98
CA VAL A 311 -0.50 -7.88 26.53
C VAL A 311 -0.40 -6.37 26.49
N ARG A 312 -1.28 -5.75 25.71
CA ARG A 312 -1.32 -4.29 25.53
C ARG A 312 -2.62 -3.67 26.00
N TYR A 313 -2.51 -2.60 26.74
CA TYR A 313 -3.62 -1.75 27.16
C TYR A 313 -3.42 -0.33 26.65
N ASP A 314 -4.28 0.12 25.73
CA ASP A 314 -4.21 1.44 25.10
C ASP A 314 -5.23 2.40 25.74
N VAL A 315 -4.78 3.62 26.05
CA VAL A 315 -5.57 4.74 26.53
C VAL A 315 -5.49 5.86 25.50
N PRO A 316 -6.60 6.22 24.80
CA PRO A 316 -6.63 7.32 23.88
C PRO A 316 -6.48 8.65 24.62
N VAL A 317 -5.52 9.48 24.22
CA VAL A 317 -5.23 10.79 24.84
C VAL A 317 -5.19 11.88 23.78
N GLY A 318 -5.23 13.15 24.16
CA GLY A 318 -5.12 14.27 23.23
C GLY A 318 -6.10 14.17 22.04
N ASP A 319 -5.57 14.03 20.82
CA ASP A 319 -6.32 13.61 19.65
C ASP A 319 -6.31 12.06 19.59
N PRO A 320 -7.41 11.37 19.90
CA PRO A 320 -7.41 9.92 20.08
C PRO A 320 -7.18 9.13 18.79
N ALA A 321 -7.29 9.75 17.63
CA ALA A 321 -6.91 9.13 16.37
C ALA A 321 -5.40 9.20 16.10
N LEU A 322 -4.69 10.13 16.74
CA LEU A 322 -3.27 10.37 16.55
C LEU A 322 -2.43 10.00 17.77
N ASP A 323 -2.99 10.18 18.97
CA ASP A 323 -2.26 10.09 20.24
C ASP A 323 -2.80 8.96 21.11
N LYS A 324 -1.92 8.13 21.63
CA LYS A 324 -2.27 7.11 22.63
C LYS A 324 -1.15 6.91 23.65
N PHE A 325 -1.55 6.63 24.86
CA PHE A 325 -0.70 6.09 25.90
C PHE A 325 -0.94 4.58 25.97
N SER A 326 0.13 3.78 25.99
CA SER A 326 0.00 2.33 26.05
C SER A 326 0.80 1.77 27.21
N LEU A 327 0.29 0.70 27.80
CA LEU A 327 0.98 -0.15 28.76
C LEU A 327 1.13 -1.52 28.13
N ASP A 328 2.37 -1.94 27.90
CA ASP A 328 2.69 -3.24 27.33
C ASP A 328 3.35 -4.13 28.39
N LEU A 329 2.92 -5.38 28.47
CA LEU A 329 3.57 -6.46 29.19
C LEU A 329 3.93 -7.55 28.19
N ARG A 330 5.23 -7.77 28.01
CA ARG A 330 5.78 -8.70 27.02
C ARG A 330 6.58 -9.78 27.72
N GLY A 331 6.40 -11.02 27.28
CA GLY A 331 7.30 -12.13 27.54
C GLY A 331 7.76 -12.69 26.21
N GLU A 332 9.06 -12.74 26.00
CA GLU A 332 9.66 -13.17 24.74
C GLU A 332 10.80 -14.15 24.98
N GLN A 333 10.90 -15.16 24.13
CA GLN A 333 12.07 -16.00 24.03
C GLN A 333 12.47 -16.06 22.57
N GLU A 334 13.73 -15.72 22.27
CA GLU A 334 14.25 -15.67 20.91
C GLU A 334 15.61 -16.38 20.83
N GLN A 335 15.84 -17.04 19.70
CA GLN A 335 17.09 -17.70 19.35
C GLN A 335 17.76 -16.98 18.20
N PHE A 336 18.99 -16.54 18.37
CA PHE A 336 19.82 -15.85 17.37
C PHE A 336 20.87 -16.84 16.83
N GLY A 337 20.71 -17.26 15.59
CA GLY A 337 21.53 -18.33 15.02
C GLY A 337 21.46 -19.62 15.84
N ASN A 338 22.62 -20.27 16.03
CA ASN A 338 22.70 -21.53 16.80
C ASN A 338 23.23 -21.34 18.24
N ASP A 339 23.81 -20.20 18.53
CA ASP A 339 24.68 -20.04 19.71
C ASP A 339 24.07 -19.14 20.79
N VAL A 340 23.25 -18.13 20.43
CA VAL A 340 22.70 -17.17 21.40
C VAL A 340 21.19 -17.34 21.53
N SER A 341 20.72 -17.35 22.77
CA SER A 341 19.28 -17.24 23.06
C SER A 341 19.03 -16.16 24.11
N SER A 342 17.89 -15.47 23.98
CA SER A 342 17.41 -14.50 24.95
C SER A 342 16.03 -14.88 25.46
N LYS A 343 15.80 -14.65 26.77
CA LYS A 343 14.47 -14.68 27.38
C LYS A 343 14.27 -13.35 28.06
N ASP A 344 13.19 -12.66 27.68
CA ASP A 344 12.90 -11.33 28.17
C ASP A 344 11.48 -11.25 28.76
N ILE A 345 11.36 -10.52 29.85
CA ILE A 345 10.07 -10.07 30.40
C ILE A 345 10.18 -8.54 30.54
N ALA A 346 9.33 -7.85 29.81
CA ALA A 346 9.36 -6.39 29.77
C ALA A 346 8.00 -5.79 30.14
N PHE A 347 8.03 -4.71 30.94
CA PHE A 347 6.92 -3.81 31.12
C PHE A 347 7.28 -2.45 30.50
N ALA A 348 6.52 -2.03 29.49
CA ALA A 348 6.87 -0.88 28.66
C ALA A 348 5.73 0.15 28.56
N PRO A 349 5.63 1.12 29.51
CA PRO A 349 4.82 2.30 29.27
C PRO A 349 5.32 3.08 28.08
N SER A 350 4.40 3.47 27.18
CA SER A 350 4.75 4.17 25.95
C SER A 350 3.75 5.25 25.58
N PHE A 351 4.22 6.28 24.88
CA PHE A 351 3.41 7.33 24.29
C PHE A 351 3.63 7.37 22.78
N THR A 352 2.56 7.13 22.04
CA THR A 352 2.57 7.16 20.58
C THR A 352 1.89 8.43 20.08
N ARG A 353 2.51 9.11 19.12
CA ARG A 353 1.93 10.22 18.37
C ARG A 353 2.14 10.04 16.87
N THR A 354 1.06 10.14 16.10
CA THR A 354 1.10 10.14 14.63
C THR A 354 1.27 11.57 14.11
N LEU A 355 2.26 11.79 13.26
CA LEU A 355 2.67 13.08 12.69
C LEU A 355 2.69 12.96 11.15
N GLY A 356 1.55 13.15 10.50
CA GLY A 356 1.40 12.88 9.07
C GLY A 356 1.71 11.42 8.72
N PRO A 357 2.65 11.13 7.82
CA PRO A 357 3.00 9.77 7.42
C PRO A 357 3.92 9.04 8.43
N TRP A 358 4.21 9.65 9.58
CA TRP A 358 5.13 9.13 10.58
C TRP A 358 4.45 8.88 11.91
N GLN A 359 4.84 7.81 12.58
CA GLN A 359 4.48 7.52 13.95
C GLN A 359 5.74 7.62 14.83
N ARG A 360 5.65 8.40 15.90
CA ARG A 360 6.68 8.49 16.92
C ARG A 360 6.21 7.77 18.18
N ILE A 361 7.04 6.86 18.70
CA ILE A 361 6.79 6.14 19.94
C ILE A 361 7.92 6.46 20.91
N LEU A 362 7.55 6.93 22.08
CA LEU A 362 8.47 7.12 23.21
C LEU A 362 8.13 6.08 24.25
N SER A 363 9.08 5.28 24.69
CA SER A 363 8.85 4.27 25.73
C SER A 363 9.99 4.21 26.73
N VAL A 364 9.68 3.64 27.88
CA VAL A 364 10.67 3.25 28.89
C VAL A 364 10.40 1.78 29.18
N ASN A 365 11.29 0.90 28.77
CA ASN A 365 11.16 -0.53 29.00
C ASN A 365 11.82 -0.89 30.32
N LEU A 366 11.10 -1.55 31.20
CA LEU A 366 11.62 -2.17 32.43
C LEU A 366 11.74 -3.65 32.12
N GLU A 367 12.98 -4.14 31.99
CA GLU A 367 13.29 -5.45 31.44
C GLU A 367 14.04 -6.34 32.41
N HIS A 368 13.64 -7.60 32.41
CA HIS A 368 14.37 -8.72 33.00
C HIS A 368 14.78 -9.67 31.89
N THR A 369 16.05 -9.65 31.51
CA THR A 369 16.59 -10.39 30.37
C THR A 369 17.56 -11.45 30.81
N ILE A 370 17.42 -12.64 30.24
CA ILE A 370 18.34 -13.77 30.44
C ILE A 370 18.94 -14.10 29.07
N THR A 371 20.19 -13.75 28.87
CA THR A 371 20.97 -14.17 27.69
C THR A 371 21.71 -15.46 28.03
N THR A 372 21.66 -16.41 27.10
CA THR A 372 22.44 -17.66 27.19
C THR A 372 23.28 -17.79 25.94
N ASP A 373 24.58 -17.92 26.10
CA ASP A 373 25.52 -18.17 25.01
C ASP A 373 26.62 -19.15 25.49
N PRO A 374 27.39 -19.79 24.58
CA PRO A 374 28.43 -20.77 24.97
C PRO A 374 29.65 -20.15 25.65
N ILE A 375 29.79 -18.80 25.64
CA ILE A 375 30.95 -18.09 26.22
C ILE A 375 30.70 -17.78 27.70
N GLU A 376 29.61 -17.09 28.02
CA GLU A 376 29.27 -16.69 29.39
C GLU A 376 28.28 -17.64 30.08
N ASN A 377 27.78 -18.67 29.39
CA ASN A 377 26.74 -19.61 29.78
C ASN A 377 25.38 -18.92 30.00
N ARG A 378 25.21 -18.20 31.08
CA ARG A 378 23.95 -17.55 31.44
C ARG A 378 24.21 -16.20 32.12
N LYS A 379 23.68 -15.17 31.52
CA LYS A 379 23.73 -13.80 32.03
C LYS A 379 22.32 -13.32 32.32
N VAL A 380 22.14 -12.64 33.44
CA VAL A 380 20.84 -12.05 33.84
C VAL A 380 21.05 -10.56 34.03
N ASP A 381 20.25 -9.79 33.32
CA ASP A 381 20.25 -8.34 33.36
C ASP A 381 18.87 -7.82 33.79
N ASN A 382 18.83 -6.79 34.63
CA ASN A 382 17.62 -6.05 34.98
C ASN A 382 17.84 -4.60 34.57
N LEU A 383 17.14 -4.15 33.54
CA LEU A 383 17.45 -2.91 32.84
C LEU A 383 16.27 -1.96 32.83
N VAL A 384 16.60 -0.68 32.81
CA VAL A 384 15.68 0.36 32.36
C VAL A 384 16.19 0.88 31.02
N VAL A 385 15.41 0.70 29.95
CA VAL A 385 15.83 1.01 28.58
C VAL A 385 14.89 2.06 27.98
N PRO A 386 15.21 3.35 28.08
CA PRO A 386 14.55 4.38 27.29
C PRO A 386 14.65 4.08 25.79
N SER A 387 13.55 4.31 25.07
CA SER A 387 13.46 4.05 23.63
C SER A 387 12.71 5.16 22.92
N ILE A 388 13.19 5.53 21.75
CA ILE A 388 12.49 6.36 20.79
C ILE A 388 12.43 5.64 19.45
N VAL A 389 11.20 5.51 18.91
CA VAL A 389 10.96 4.89 17.60
C VAL A 389 10.29 5.89 16.69
N PHE A 390 10.75 5.94 15.44
CA PHE A 390 10.07 6.57 14.33
C PHE A 390 9.74 5.49 13.29
N ALA A 391 8.47 5.33 12.98
CA ALA A 391 8.01 4.37 11.99
C ALA A 391 7.12 5.06 10.96
N SER A 392 7.18 4.62 9.71
CA SER A 392 6.19 5.04 8.71
C SER A 392 4.84 4.42 9.02
N VAL A 393 3.76 5.19 8.86
CA VAL A 393 2.40 4.66 8.88
C VAL A 393 2.12 4.02 7.52
N PRO A 394 1.58 2.80 7.44
CA PRO A 394 1.21 2.18 6.17
C PRO A 394 0.28 3.09 5.35
N GLU A 395 0.57 3.24 4.05
CA GLU A 395 -0.12 4.18 3.15
C GLU A 395 -1.60 3.90 2.91
N ASN A 396 -2.12 2.76 3.32
CA ASN A 396 -3.53 2.39 3.23
C ASN A 396 -4.49 3.40 3.89
N TYR A 397 -3.98 4.26 4.76
CA TYR A 397 -4.71 5.33 5.43
C TYR A 397 -5.01 6.56 4.55
N LEU A 398 -4.34 6.73 3.41
CA LEU A 398 -4.45 7.93 2.58
C LEU A 398 -4.92 7.66 1.15
N GLY A 399 -5.29 6.42 0.81
CA GLY A 399 -5.89 6.08 -0.49
C GLY A 399 -4.92 6.06 -1.67
N GLU A 400 -3.63 6.20 -1.46
CA GLU A 400 -2.59 6.11 -2.50
C GLU A 400 -1.79 4.82 -2.37
N ALA A 401 -2.38 3.70 -2.73
CA ALA A 401 -1.80 2.35 -2.66
C ALA A 401 -0.77 2.07 -3.79
N LEU A 402 0.09 3.03 -4.15
CA LEU A 402 1.05 2.80 -5.25
C LEU A 402 2.46 2.44 -4.80
N PHE A 403 2.80 2.58 -3.50
CA PHE A 403 4.17 2.30 -3.02
C PHE A 403 4.12 1.79 -1.58
N SER A 404 4.45 0.51 -1.37
CA SER A 404 4.78 0.04 -0.03
C SER A 404 6.10 0.72 0.38
N ARG A 405 6.04 1.54 1.41
CA ARG A 405 7.20 2.20 2.00
C ARG A 405 7.20 1.94 3.49
N GLU A 406 8.09 1.09 3.94
CA GLU A 406 8.28 0.83 5.35
C GLU A 406 9.62 1.42 5.78
N ILE A 407 9.60 2.31 6.73
CA ILE A 407 10.80 2.83 7.38
C ILE A 407 10.58 2.73 8.88
N TYR A 408 11.53 2.13 9.55
CA TYR A 408 11.59 2.00 10.99
C TYR A 408 12.95 2.48 11.48
N ALA A 409 12.98 3.38 12.43
CA ALA A 409 14.20 3.85 13.07
C ALA A 409 14.01 3.80 14.59
N GLN A 410 14.91 3.14 15.30
CA GLN A 410 14.89 3.01 16.74
C GLN A 410 16.21 3.48 17.34
N LEU A 411 16.11 4.23 18.42
CA LEU A 411 17.22 4.59 19.28
C LEU A 411 16.91 4.14 20.71
N ILE A 412 17.74 3.30 21.27
CA ILE A 412 17.67 2.83 22.65
C ILE A 412 19.00 3.01 23.36
N GLY A 413 18.97 2.97 24.67
CA GLY A 413 20.19 2.93 25.46
C GLY A 413 19.90 2.69 26.93
N SER A 414 20.93 2.28 27.65
CA SER A 414 20.89 2.15 29.11
C SER A 414 22.25 2.48 29.70
N THR A 415 22.27 2.72 31.00
CA THR A 415 23.50 3.03 31.75
C THR A 415 23.65 2.10 32.95
N THR A 416 24.82 2.12 33.57
CA THR A 416 25.05 1.31 34.76
C THR A 416 24.13 1.71 35.93
N GLU A 417 23.73 2.98 36.02
CA GLU A 417 22.75 3.47 36.98
C GLU A 417 21.31 2.96 36.69
N LEU A 418 21.05 2.57 35.42
CA LEU A 418 19.78 2.02 34.97
C LEU A 418 19.81 0.50 34.90
N GLY A 419 20.85 -0.15 35.47
CA GLY A 419 20.98 -1.59 35.60
C GLY A 419 21.76 -2.29 34.51
N ALA A 420 22.25 -1.58 33.50
CA ALA A 420 23.13 -2.16 32.49
C ALA A 420 24.51 -2.52 33.08
N LYS A 421 25.12 -3.58 32.58
CA LYS A 421 26.49 -3.97 32.98
C LYS A 421 27.52 -2.93 32.47
N GLU A 422 27.32 -2.46 31.22
CA GLU A 422 28.04 -1.33 30.63
C GLU A 422 27.06 -0.34 30.01
N ASN A 423 27.49 0.93 29.94
CA ASN A 423 26.69 1.95 29.23
C ASN A 423 26.65 1.64 27.75
N PHE A 424 25.46 1.62 27.17
CA PHE A 424 25.28 1.43 25.75
C PHE A 424 24.25 2.38 25.14
N ILE A 425 24.43 2.65 23.87
CA ILE A 425 23.45 3.26 22.99
C ILE A 425 23.40 2.45 21.70
N ARG A 426 22.22 2.15 21.21
CA ARG A 426 21.98 1.37 19.99
C ARG A 426 21.02 2.12 19.08
N PHE A 427 21.40 2.24 17.83
CA PHE A 427 20.59 2.76 16.76
C PHE A 427 20.32 1.66 15.74
N ASP A 428 19.09 1.59 15.26
CA ASP A 428 18.66 0.66 14.24
C ASP A 428 17.78 1.39 13.23
N LEU A 429 18.08 1.22 11.94
CA LEU A 429 17.33 1.82 10.83
C LEU A 429 17.04 0.74 9.79
N GLN A 430 15.78 0.47 9.59
CA GLN A 430 15.30 -0.47 8.58
C GLN A 430 14.46 0.25 7.53
N GLY A 431 14.59 -0.16 6.29
CA GLY A 431 13.79 0.39 5.20
C GLY A 431 13.48 -0.65 4.14
N GLU A 432 12.22 -0.69 3.72
CA GLU A 432 11.78 -1.48 2.58
C GLU A 432 10.95 -0.60 1.64
N ARG A 433 11.17 -0.77 0.34
CA ARG A 433 10.40 -0.07 -0.68
C ARG A 433 10.19 -0.95 -1.90
N VAL A 434 8.93 -1.06 -2.33
CA VAL A 434 8.57 -1.64 -3.62
C VAL A 434 8.29 -0.51 -4.61
N VAL A 435 8.97 -0.53 -5.76
CA VAL A 435 8.80 0.43 -6.85
C VAL A 435 8.23 -0.30 -8.06
N ASN A 436 7.06 0.12 -8.54
CA ASN A 436 6.46 -0.43 -9.74
C ASN A 436 7.13 0.18 -10.98
N LEU A 437 8.02 -0.57 -11.64
CA LEU A 437 8.69 -0.15 -12.86
C LEU A 437 7.74 -0.16 -14.07
N SER A 438 6.76 -1.07 -14.03
CA SER A 438 5.66 -1.15 -14.99
C SER A 438 4.49 -1.93 -14.35
N SER A 439 3.41 -2.16 -15.10
CA SER A 439 2.27 -2.97 -14.64
C SER A 439 2.61 -4.43 -14.30
N ARG A 440 3.80 -4.91 -14.65
CA ARG A 440 4.23 -6.31 -14.45
C ARG A 440 5.63 -6.45 -13.84
N TRP A 441 6.35 -5.37 -13.66
CA TRP A 441 7.71 -5.39 -13.14
C TRP A 441 7.79 -4.56 -11.87
N HIS A 442 8.32 -5.16 -10.82
CA HIS A 442 8.48 -4.56 -9.50
C HIS A 442 9.94 -4.63 -9.09
N LEU A 443 10.44 -3.57 -8.48
CA LEU A 443 11.75 -3.50 -7.85
C LEU A 443 11.54 -3.41 -6.35
N LEU A 444 12.00 -4.41 -5.60
CA LEU A 444 12.05 -4.36 -4.14
C LEU A 444 13.46 -3.96 -3.71
N LEU A 445 13.52 -2.96 -2.87
CA LEU A 445 14.74 -2.50 -2.19
C LEU A 445 14.53 -2.65 -0.69
N ARG A 446 15.43 -3.35 -0.01
CA ARG A 446 15.46 -3.48 1.45
C ARG A 446 16.85 -3.14 1.94
N ALA A 447 16.94 -2.43 3.05
CA ALA A 447 18.21 -2.15 3.71
C ALA A 447 18.00 -2.06 5.21
N GLU A 448 19.01 -2.48 5.96
CA GLU A 448 19.08 -2.36 7.40
C GLU A 448 20.47 -1.86 7.79
N PHE A 449 20.49 -0.88 8.69
CA PHE A 449 21.70 -0.29 9.26
C PHE A 449 21.56 -0.26 10.77
N GLY A 450 22.48 -0.92 11.45
CA GLY A 450 22.56 -0.95 12.90
C GLY A 450 23.90 -0.46 13.40
N ALA A 451 23.90 0.25 14.51
CA ALA A 451 25.12 0.71 15.18
C ALA A 451 24.93 0.70 16.69
N SER A 452 25.90 0.15 17.41
CA SER A 452 25.93 0.19 18.87
C SER A 452 27.25 0.74 19.38
N ASN A 453 27.16 1.64 20.36
CA ASN A 453 28.35 2.11 21.10
C ASN A 453 28.36 1.42 22.48
N ILE A 454 29.16 0.38 22.59
CA ILE A 454 29.46 -0.36 23.82
C ILE A 454 30.90 -0.84 23.76
N LYS A 455 31.55 -0.98 24.89
CA LYS A 455 32.95 -1.39 24.94
C LYS A 455 33.11 -2.88 24.67
N ASP A 456 32.31 -3.71 25.33
CA ASP A 456 32.28 -5.15 25.15
C ASP A 456 30.88 -5.60 24.71
N ILE A 457 30.79 -6.24 23.55
CA ILE A 457 29.48 -6.67 22.99
C ILE A 457 28.83 -7.75 23.87
N GLU A 458 29.63 -8.57 24.53
CA GLU A 458 29.17 -9.61 25.43
C GLU A 458 28.48 -9.03 26.67
N ASP A 459 28.74 -7.78 27.02
CA ASP A 459 28.06 -7.06 28.09
C ASP A 459 26.71 -6.46 27.69
N MET A 460 26.37 -6.48 26.39
CA MET A 460 25.04 -6.16 25.89
C MET A 460 24.14 -7.39 25.96
N PRO A 461 22.86 -7.25 26.39
CA PRO A 461 21.89 -8.36 26.30
C PRO A 461 21.77 -8.88 24.87
N GLY A 462 21.59 -10.22 24.72
CA GLY A 462 21.53 -10.88 23.42
C GLY A 462 20.49 -10.30 22.47
N LEU A 463 19.34 -9.88 23.01
CA LEU A 463 18.23 -9.23 22.29
C LEU A 463 18.66 -7.94 21.57
N TYR A 464 19.68 -7.25 22.03
CA TYR A 464 20.14 -5.99 21.46
C TYR A 464 21.38 -6.11 20.57
N ARG A 465 21.98 -7.30 20.47
CA ARG A 465 23.10 -7.55 19.56
C ARG A 465 22.60 -7.71 18.13
N PHE A 466 23.47 -7.42 17.16
CA PHE A 466 23.11 -7.55 15.74
C PHE A 466 23.57 -8.87 15.16
N PHE A 467 22.68 -9.47 14.35
CA PHE A 467 22.93 -10.69 13.60
C PHE A 467 22.47 -10.48 12.15
N ALA A 468 22.98 -11.27 11.20
CA ALA A 468 22.58 -11.24 9.82
C ALA A 468 22.54 -12.65 9.22
N GLY A 469 21.81 -12.81 8.11
CA GLY A 469 21.56 -14.08 7.42
C GLY A 469 20.08 -14.43 7.47
N GLY A 470 19.67 -15.32 6.57
CA GLY A 470 18.29 -15.78 6.49
C GLY A 470 17.46 -15.10 5.39
N ASP A 471 16.18 -15.46 5.33
CA ASP A 471 15.26 -15.16 4.24
C ASP A 471 14.93 -13.66 4.09
N ARG A 472 15.00 -12.90 5.16
CA ARG A 472 14.78 -11.44 5.19
C ARG A 472 16.06 -10.61 5.18
N SER A 473 17.24 -11.25 5.22
CA SER A 473 18.55 -10.61 5.29
C SER A 473 19.40 -11.04 4.10
N ILE A 474 20.35 -11.97 4.29
CA ILE A 474 21.25 -12.47 3.26
C ILE A 474 20.97 -13.95 3.02
N ARG A 475 20.17 -14.26 2.01
CA ARG A 475 19.57 -15.61 1.76
C ARG A 475 20.58 -16.72 1.45
N GLY A 476 21.81 -16.40 1.11
CA GLY A 476 22.88 -17.40 0.97
C GLY A 476 23.38 -18.01 2.27
N PHE A 477 22.90 -17.54 3.43
CA PHE A 477 23.33 -17.94 4.78
C PHE A 477 22.12 -18.39 5.62
N SER A 478 22.39 -19.18 6.69
CA SER A 478 21.35 -19.55 7.65
C SER A 478 20.85 -18.31 8.40
N TYR A 479 19.71 -18.47 9.06
CA TYR A 479 19.17 -17.46 9.95
C TYR A 479 20.21 -17.03 10.99
N ASP A 480 20.51 -15.74 11.07
CA ASP A 480 21.43 -15.11 12.01
C ASP A 480 22.85 -15.75 12.08
N ASP A 481 23.29 -16.36 11.00
CA ASP A 481 24.55 -17.11 10.93
C ASP A 481 25.78 -16.22 10.65
N LEU A 482 25.55 -14.97 10.25
CA LEU A 482 26.59 -13.96 10.02
C LEU A 482 26.71 -13.06 11.26
N SER A 483 27.75 -13.31 12.05
CA SER A 483 28.11 -12.46 13.20
C SER A 483 29.58 -12.70 13.61
N PRO A 484 30.18 -11.82 14.41
CA PRO A 484 31.50 -12.04 15.01
C PRO A 484 31.54 -13.32 15.83
N ILE A 485 32.72 -13.95 15.85
CA ILE A 485 33.00 -15.14 16.63
C ILE A 485 33.87 -14.73 17.83
N SER A 486 33.40 -15.04 19.04
CA SER A 486 34.20 -14.95 20.27
C SER A 486 34.81 -16.33 20.59
N LEU A 487 35.98 -16.27 21.17
CA LEU A 487 36.79 -17.48 21.49
C LEU A 487 37.14 -17.49 22.97
N THR A 488 36.76 -18.52 23.69
CA THR A 488 37.34 -18.77 25.00
C THR A 488 38.68 -19.49 24.86
N PRO A 489 39.72 -19.15 25.68
CA PRO A 489 40.94 -19.89 25.64
C PRO A 489 40.74 -21.30 26.21
N SER A 490 41.55 -22.26 25.72
CA SER A 490 41.61 -23.60 26.32
C SER A 490 42.15 -23.48 27.73
N THR A 491 41.52 -24.15 28.68
CA THR A 491 41.91 -24.18 30.10
C THR A 491 42.19 -25.62 30.52
N HIS A 492 42.86 -25.81 31.68
CA HIS A 492 43.00 -27.14 32.25
C HIS A 492 42.10 -27.27 33.47
N ASN A 493 41.44 -28.38 33.59
CA ASN A 493 40.66 -28.72 34.76
C ASN A 493 41.60 -28.70 36.00
N PRO A 494 41.37 -27.83 36.98
CA PRO A 494 42.30 -27.65 38.10
C PRO A 494 42.41 -28.90 38.99
N MET A 495 41.46 -29.85 38.92
CA MET A 495 41.50 -31.09 39.73
C MET A 495 42.05 -32.29 38.94
N THR A 496 41.77 -32.38 37.65
CA THR A 496 42.15 -33.57 36.84
C THR A 496 43.35 -33.32 35.93
N GLY A 497 43.73 -32.03 35.72
CA GLY A 497 44.76 -31.63 34.76
C GLY A 497 44.36 -31.84 33.29
N GLU A 498 43.14 -32.25 33.02
CA GLU A 498 42.63 -32.50 31.68
C GLU A 498 42.42 -31.18 30.91
N LEU A 499 42.82 -31.16 29.64
CA LEU A 499 42.61 -29.99 28.77
C LEU A 499 41.12 -29.84 28.48
N ILE A 500 40.55 -28.69 28.87
CA ILE A 500 39.24 -28.23 28.46
C ILE A 500 39.46 -27.38 27.23
N PRO A 501 39.03 -27.83 26.02
CA PRO A 501 39.20 -27.05 24.80
C PRO A 501 38.41 -25.76 24.88
N GLY A 502 38.96 -24.70 24.29
CA GLY A 502 38.24 -23.42 24.13
C GLY A 502 37.01 -23.56 23.24
N VAL A 503 36.02 -22.76 23.50
CA VAL A 503 34.77 -22.71 22.74
C VAL A 503 34.80 -21.53 21.78
N ALA A 504 34.38 -21.73 20.55
CA ALA A 504 34.14 -20.69 19.57
C ALA A 504 32.62 -20.55 19.36
N ALA A 505 32.10 -19.37 19.57
CA ALA A 505 30.68 -19.10 19.43
C ALA A 505 30.40 -17.77 18.70
N LYS A 506 29.33 -17.71 17.95
CA LYS A 506 28.82 -16.49 17.32
C LYS A 506 28.04 -15.73 18.37
N VAL A 507 28.50 -14.50 18.66
CA VAL A 507 28.00 -13.74 19.83
C VAL A 507 27.14 -12.52 19.46
N GLY A 508 27.00 -12.22 18.16
CA GLY A 508 26.38 -11.00 17.67
C GLY A 508 27.38 -9.86 17.51
N GLY A 509 27.06 -8.89 16.66
CA GLY A 509 27.90 -7.73 16.33
C GLY A 509 27.39 -6.43 16.93
N ARG A 510 28.30 -5.44 16.98
CA ARG A 510 27.97 -4.05 17.33
C ARG A 510 27.33 -3.28 16.20
N ASP A 511 27.73 -3.61 14.98
CA ASP A 511 27.33 -2.95 13.74
C ASP A 511 26.64 -3.92 12.79
N LEU A 512 25.63 -3.43 12.10
CA LEU A 512 24.90 -4.17 11.08
C LEU A 512 24.78 -3.34 9.81
N LEU A 513 25.06 -3.97 8.69
CA LEU A 513 24.72 -3.42 7.38
C LEU A 513 24.23 -4.55 6.50
N THR A 514 22.96 -4.52 6.08
CA THR A 514 22.42 -5.45 5.12
C THR A 514 21.63 -4.72 4.03
N GLY A 515 21.57 -5.32 2.86
CA GLY A 515 20.81 -4.78 1.74
C GLY A 515 20.41 -5.85 0.74
N THR A 516 19.21 -5.70 0.20
CA THR A 516 18.61 -6.55 -0.83
C THR A 516 18.15 -5.70 -2.00
N VAL A 517 18.46 -6.15 -3.21
CA VAL A 517 17.86 -5.65 -4.45
C VAL A 517 17.20 -6.84 -5.13
N GLU A 518 15.90 -6.78 -5.32
CA GLU A 518 15.12 -7.85 -5.96
C GLU A 518 14.27 -7.27 -7.09
N ILE A 519 14.35 -7.88 -8.26
CA ILE A 519 13.50 -7.56 -9.41
C ILE A 519 12.52 -8.71 -9.58
N GLU A 520 11.24 -8.39 -9.50
CA GLU A 520 10.16 -9.34 -9.66
C GLU A 520 9.34 -9.04 -10.91
N ARG A 521 8.90 -10.09 -11.59
CA ARG A 521 7.98 -10.04 -12.72
C ARG A 521 6.71 -10.82 -12.44
N ASP A 522 5.55 -10.17 -12.59
CA ASP A 522 4.26 -10.83 -12.54
C ASP A 522 4.04 -11.71 -13.77
N LEU A 523 3.66 -12.94 -13.51
CA LEU A 523 3.32 -13.96 -14.48
C LEU A 523 1.81 -14.27 -14.42
N PRO A 524 1.23 -14.89 -15.47
CA PRO A 524 -0.16 -15.33 -15.42
C PRO A 524 -0.46 -16.27 -14.23
N ARG A 525 -1.74 -16.34 -13.81
CA ARG A 525 -2.24 -17.23 -12.75
C ARG A 525 -1.68 -16.93 -11.37
N ASN A 526 -1.52 -15.63 -11.02
CA ASN A 526 -1.02 -15.16 -9.71
C ASN A 526 0.39 -15.64 -9.36
N LEU A 527 1.18 -15.99 -10.35
CA LEU A 527 2.59 -16.34 -10.19
C LEU A 527 3.46 -15.08 -10.31
N GLY A 528 4.61 -15.09 -9.64
CA GLY A 528 5.69 -14.13 -9.80
C GLY A 528 7.03 -14.85 -9.90
N ALA A 529 7.96 -14.31 -10.68
CA ALA A 529 9.35 -14.78 -10.73
C ALA A 529 10.25 -13.62 -10.31
N ALA A 530 11.23 -13.91 -9.45
CA ALA A 530 12.16 -12.93 -8.91
C ALA A 530 13.61 -13.33 -9.15
N VAL A 531 14.47 -12.32 -9.27
CA VAL A 531 15.93 -12.44 -9.21
C VAL A 531 16.43 -11.44 -8.18
N PHE A 532 17.33 -11.85 -7.32
CA PHE A 532 17.79 -10.99 -6.23
C PHE A 532 19.29 -11.06 -5.99
N PHE A 533 19.78 -10.00 -5.39
CA PHE A 533 21.14 -9.89 -4.86
C PHE A 533 21.04 -9.35 -3.42
N ASP A 534 21.66 -10.07 -2.48
CA ASP A 534 21.76 -9.68 -1.09
C ASP A 534 23.21 -9.44 -0.72
N GLY A 535 23.47 -8.48 0.17
CA GLY A 535 24.80 -8.21 0.67
C GLY A 535 24.78 -7.56 2.04
N GLY A 536 25.79 -7.86 2.85
CA GLY A 536 25.92 -7.27 4.18
C GLY A 536 26.70 -8.13 5.16
N ASN A 537 26.68 -7.73 6.42
CA ASN A 537 27.25 -8.48 7.55
C ASN A 537 26.81 -7.85 8.88
N ALA A 538 26.77 -8.64 9.94
CA ALA A 538 26.86 -8.15 11.31
C ALA A 538 28.31 -8.27 11.80
N ALA A 539 28.86 -7.23 12.40
CA ALA A 539 30.29 -7.14 12.69
C ALA A 539 30.56 -6.23 13.91
N ASP A 540 31.79 -6.24 14.39
CA ASP A 540 32.23 -5.30 15.44
C ASP A 540 32.68 -3.93 14.89
N ARG A 541 32.81 -3.81 13.57
CA ARG A 541 33.21 -2.56 12.88
C ARG A 541 32.63 -2.51 11.47
N PHE A 542 32.20 -1.34 11.03
CA PHE A 542 31.65 -1.11 9.68
C PHE A 542 32.61 -1.44 8.53
N ASN A 543 33.91 -1.46 8.75
CA ASN A 543 34.89 -1.82 7.72
C ASN A 543 35.12 -3.34 7.61
N ALA A 544 34.36 -4.16 8.30
CA ALA A 544 34.44 -5.62 8.16
C ALA A 544 34.03 -6.06 6.75
N PRO A 545 34.60 -7.16 6.24
CA PRO A 545 34.24 -7.69 4.93
C PRO A 545 32.77 -8.06 4.86
N LEU A 546 32.10 -7.67 3.77
CA LEU A 546 30.69 -8.02 3.54
C LEU A 546 30.57 -9.41 2.90
N ALA A 547 29.51 -10.13 3.29
CA ALA A 547 29.02 -11.33 2.64
C ALA A 547 28.08 -10.93 1.48
N TYR A 548 28.01 -11.77 0.45
CA TYR A 548 27.12 -11.56 -0.69
C TYR A 548 26.43 -12.86 -1.10
N SER A 549 25.20 -12.76 -1.55
CA SER A 549 24.47 -13.86 -2.18
C SER A 549 23.65 -13.40 -3.39
N VAL A 550 23.35 -14.35 -4.26
CA VAL A 550 22.48 -14.15 -5.41
C VAL A 550 21.49 -15.30 -5.48
N GLY A 551 20.31 -15.05 -6.01
CA GLY A 551 19.33 -16.11 -6.12
C GLY A 551 18.18 -15.79 -7.05
N VAL A 552 17.32 -16.79 -7.17
CA VAL A 552 16.08 -16.73 -7.95
C VAL A 552 14.92 -17.17 -7.08
N GLY A 553 13.74 -16.64 -7.33
CA GLY A 553 12.56 -16.92 -6.53
C GLY A 553 11.30 -17.09 -7.37
N LEU A 554 10.37 -17.85 -6.82
CA LEU A 554 9.01 -17.99 -7.31
C LEU A 554 8.03 -17.57 -6.21
N ARG A 555 6.98 -16.86 -6.61
CA ARG A 555 5.92 -16.40 -5.72
C ARG A 555 4.58 -16.91 -6.26
N LEU A 556 3.75 -17.47 -5.38
CA LEU A 556 2.34 -17.80 -5.67
C LEU A 556 1.47 -16.97 -4.73
N ARG A 557 0.72 -16.01 -5.31
CA ARG A 557 -0.11 -15.08 -4.56
C ARG A 557 -1.57 -15.50 -4.62
N LEU A 558 -2.03 -16.26 -3.63
CA LEU A 558 -3.43 -16.61 -3.46
C LEU A 558 -4.17 -15.51 -2.66
N PRO A 559 -5.50 -15.46 -2.69
CA PRO A 559 -6.27 -14.43 -1.97
C PRO A 559 -5.98 -14.38 -0.47
N VAL A 560 -5.73 -15.53 0.17
CA VAL A 560 -5.57 -15.67 1.62
C VAL A 560 -4.14 -16.04 2.05
N VAL A 561 -3.27 -16.41 1.12
CA VAL A 561 -1.90 -16.86 1.43
C VAL A 561 -0.94 -16.52 0.29
N THR A 562 0.30 -16.17 0.66
CA THR A 562 1.41 -16.08 -0.28
C THR A 562 2.41 -17.20 0.02
N VAL A 563 2.79 -17.95 -1.01
CA VAL A 563 3.84 -18.96 -0.95
C VAL A 563 5.03 -18.47 -1.75
N GLY A 564 6.18 -18.33 -1.11
CA GLY A 564 7.45 -17.96 -1.72
C GLY A 564 8.45 -19.12 -1.65
N VAL A 565 9.16 -19.35 -2.74
CA VAL A 565 10.26 -20.32 -2.82
C VAL A 565 11.46 -19.63 -3.44
N ASP A 566 12.56 -19.53 -2.71
CA ASP A 566 13.80 -18.93 -3.16
C ASP A 566 14.95 -19.94 -3.13
N VAL A 567 15.83 -19.89 -4.12
CA VAL A 567 17.11 -20.60 -4.12
C VAL A 567 18.21 -19.55 -4.17
N ALA A 568 19.05 -19.53 -3.15
CA ALA A 568 20.14 -18.59 -2.98
C ALA A 568 21.49 -19.29 -2.90
N GLN A 569 22.50 -18.68 -3.51
CA GLN A 569 23.90 -19.11 -3.46
C GLN A 569 24.76 -18.00 -2.88
N ALA A 570 25.53 -18.33 -1.83
CA ALA A 570 26.57 -17.45 -1.33
C ALA A 570 27.68 -17.26 -2.38
N LEU A 571 28.09 -16.02 -2.62
CA LEU A 571 29.18 -15.64 -3.51
C LEU A 571 30.46 -15.29 -2.74
N ARG A 572 30.30 -14.77 -1.52
CA ARG A 572 31.38 -14.43 -0.61
C ARG A 572 30.92 -14.67 0.83
N ALA A 573 31.73 -15.38 1.60
CA ALA A 573 31.42 -15.81 2.97
C ALA A 573 32.60 -15.49 3.91
N PRO A 574 32.75 -14.23 4.36
CA PRO A 574 33.80 -13.88 5.34
C PRO A 574 33.63 -14.66 6.65
N GLY A 575 34.71 -15.20 7.20
CA GLY A 575 34.67 -15.99 8.44
C GLY A 575 34.27 -17.45 8.28
N PHE A 576 33.87 -17.87 7.10
CA PHE A 576 33.58 -19.29 6.82
C PHE A 576 34.80 -19.99 6.18
N PRO A 577 35.06 -21.25 6.50
CA PRO A 577 36.18 -22.00 5.93
C PRO A 577 35.98 -22.30 4.43
N SER A 578 34.74 -22.32 3.95
CA SER A 578 34.35 -22.51 2.55
C SER A 578 33.04 -21.80 2.26
N LEU A 579 32.74 -21.57 0.99
CA LEU A 579 31.42 -21.04 0.59
C LEU A 579 30.32 -22.04 0.96
N PRO A 580 29.25 -21.57 1.65
CA PRO A 580 28.06 -22.39 1.86
C PRO A 580 27.45 -22.87 0.55
N GLY A 581 26.88 -24.07 0.54
CA GLY A 581 26.13 -24.59 -0.61
C GLY A 581 24.86 -23.80 -0.88
N PRO A 582 24.18 -24.07 -2.03
CA PRO A 582 22.90 -23.46 -2.32
C PRO A 582 21.87 -23.70 -1.21
N ARG A 583 21.11 -22.67 -0.85
CA ARG A 583 20.05 -22.73 0.16
C ARG A 583 18.69 -22.57 -0.47
N LEU A 584 17.75 -23.36 0.02
CA LEU A 584 16.34 -23.27 -0.33
C LEU A 584 15.60 -22.56 0.80
N HIS A 585 14.88 -21.48 0.47
CA HIS A 585 13.97 -20.82 1.39
C HIS A 585 12.54 -21.04 0.93
N LEU A 586 11.71 -21.54 1.83
CA LEU A 586 10.26 -21.65 1.66
C LEU A 586 9.61 -20.75 2.69
N ASN A 587 8.72 -19.89 2.24
CA ASN A 587 7.93 -19.01 3.10
C ASN A 587 6.45 -19.12 2.74
N ILE A 588 5.64 -19.48 3.71
CA ILE A 588 4.18 -19.53 3.61
C ILE A 588 3.62 -18.53 4.61
N SER A 589 3.06 -17.44 4.09
CA SER A 589 2.55 -16.34 4.92
C SER A 589 1.08 -16.09 4.64
N PRO A 590 0.21 -16.06 5.66
CA PRO A 590 -1.17 -15.65 5.47
C PRO A 590 -1.22 -14.17 5.09
N LYS A 591 -2.21 -13.81 4.27
CA LYS A 591 -2.63 -12.41 4.05
C LYS A 591 -3.74 -12.12 5.05
N LEU A 592 -3.39 -11.46 6.12
CA LEU A 592 -4.34 -11.04 7.16
C LEU A 592 -4.81 -9.61 6.91
#